data_23a5ca8702e3b703976aa7aabac384a2
#
_entry.id   23a5ca8702e3b703976aa7aabac384a2
#
_cell.length_a   1.000
_cell.length_b   1.000
_cell.length_c   1.000
_cell.angle_alpha   90.00
_cell.angle_beta   90.00
_cell.angle_gamma   90.00
#
_symmetry.space_group_name_H-M   'P 1'
#
loop_
_entity.id
_entity.type
_entity.pdbx_description
1 polymer ?
#
loop_
_entity_poly.entity_id
_entity_poly.type
_entity_poly.pdbx_seq_one_letter_code
_entity_poly.pdbx_strand_id
1 'polypeptide(L)'
;AHNKLRCSDCHFGFSQEEHPKRTFRSRRDYTVASSESCRRCHFDKYTKTLDSVHYTILSQGNLNAPVCNDCHGAHGIARISHTAKGRVLTTQKCRKCHAQVYEIYSKSVHGKALIDELNQDVPICIDCHTTHDIQNPLTLEYHERIPQMCGNCHANPSVVTKYGLSTDVLKTYLADFHGVTLGFYKKQREKLYKPARPIAVCTDCHGTHSITGTGGSGPSTVKANLVKRCQKCHPGSNENFPSAWLFHYKPSPSKHPLIFIVNTAYRIFLPIMVIGLILQILLHVWRYAVNR
;
A
#
# COMPACT_ATOMS: atom_id res chain seq x y z
N ALA A 1 -27.82 4.74 -12.11
CA ALA A 1 -27.88 3.32 -11.78
C ALA A 1 -29.23 2.93 -11.17
N HIS A 2 -29.94 3.83 -10.48
CA HIS A 2 -31.16 3.58 -9.72
C HIS A 2 -32.44 4.09 -10.41
N ASN A 3 -32.48 4.12 -11.72
CA ASN A 3 -33.58 4.69 -12.52
C ASN A 3 -34.92 3.93 -12.42
N LYS A 4 -34.90 2.74 -11.83
CA LYS A 4 -36.12 1.92 -11.61
C LYS A 4 -36.64 1.99 -10.18
N LEU A 5 -35.94 2.68 -9.27
CA LEU A 5 -36.36 2.84 -7.87
C LEU A 5 -37.35 3.98 -7.72
N ARG A 6 -38.30 3.81 -6.81
CA ARG A 6 -39.24 4.84 -6.40
C ARG A 6 -38.63 5.71 -5.31
N CYS A 7 -39.10 6.92 -5.13
CA CYS A 7 -38.68 7.82 -4.06
C CYS A 7 -38.79 7.14 -2.68
N SER A 8 -39.88 6.41 -2.45
CA SER A 8 -40.15 5.67 -1.22
C SER A 8 -39.17 4.52 -0.91
N ASP A 9 -38.43 4.02 -1.91
CA ASP A 9 -37.43 2.97 -1.70
C ASP A 9 -36.20 3.49 -0.93
N CYS A 10 -35.94 4.78 -0.99
CA CYS A 10 -34.88 5.47 -0.26
C CYS A 10 -35.41 6.39 0.85
N HIS A 11 -36.55 7.05 0.62
CA HIS A 11 -37.18 8.00 1.55
C HIS A 11 -38.33 7.33 2.28
N PHE A 12 -38.04 6.67 3.41
CA PHE A 12 -39.05 5.94 4.16
C PHE A 12 -40.06 6.86 4.86
N GLY A 13 -41.31 6.45 4.85
CA GLY A 13 -42.41 7.22 5.44
C GLY A 13 -42.77 8.47 4.64
N PHE A 14 -42.31 8.55 3.40
CA PHE A 14 -42.77 9.57 2.46
C PHE A 14 -44.02 9.08 1.74
N SER A 15 -45.13 9.80 1.89
CA SER A 15 -46.27 9.71 0.99
C SER A 15 -46.46 11.04 0.23
N GLN A 16 -47.13 11.00 -0.91
CA GLN A 16 -47.46 12.24 -1.63
C GLN A 16 -48.44 13.13 -0.84
N GLU A 17 -49.19 12.52 0.06
CA GLU A 17 -50.26 13.16 0.84
C GLU A 17 -49.73 13.68 2.18
N GLU A 18 -48.74 12.99 2.80
CA GLU A 18 -48.18 13.38 4.07
C GLU A 18 -46.62 13.37 4.03
N HIS A 19 -46.05 14.55 4.07
CA HIS A 19 -44.63 14.70 4.37
C HIS A 19 -44.37 14.44 5.86
N PRO A 20 -43.56 13.42 6.23
CA PRO A 20 -43.26 13.21 7.64
C PRO A 20 -42.49 14.42 8.20
N LYS A 21 -43.02 15.00 9.28
CA LYS A 21 -42.33 16.03 10.03
C LYS A 21 -41.12 15.43 10.72
N ARG A 22 -39.98 15.38 10.03
CA ARG A 22 -38.69 14.97 10.62
C ARG A 22 -37.88 16.20 10.92
N THR A 23 -37.60 16.44 12.19
CA THR A 23 -36.71 17.49 12.64
C THR A 23 -35.29 16.98 12.71
N PHE A 24 -34.43 17.44 11.83
CA PHE A 24 -32.99 17.20 11.86
C PHE A 24 -32.31 18.50 12.34
N ARG A 25 -31.26 18.34 13.16
CA ARG A 25 -30.48 19.48 13.68
C ARG A 25 -29.77 20.25 12.57
N SER A 26 -29.38 19.55 11.51
CA SER A 26 -28.68 20.10 10.35
C SER A 26 -28.94 19.33 9.07
N ARG A 27 -28.61 19.93 7.92
CA ARG A 27 -28.57 19.22 6.64
C ARG A 27 -27.66 17.99 6.68
N ARG A 28 -26.55 18.07 7.45
CA ARG A 28 -25.60 16.98 7.60
C ARG A 28 -26.21 15.80 8.37
N ASP A 29 -26.91 16.07 9.47
CA ASP A 29 -27.67 15.05 10.20
C ASP A 29 -28.63 14.28 9.28
N TYR A 30 -29.36 15.01 8.45
CA TYR A 30 -30.24 14.41 7.45
C TYR A 30 -29.47 13.53 6.46
N THR A 31 -28.32 14.00 5.96
CA THR A 31 -27.48 13.24 5.03
C THR A 31 -27.00 11.93 5.65
N VAL A 32 -26.54 11.97 6.88
CA VAL A 32 -26.09 10.77 7.62
C VAL A 32 -27.24 9.79 7.79
N ALA A 33 -28.40 10.27 8.30
CA ALA A 33 -29.56 9.43 8.51
C ALA A 33 -30.12 8.81 7.19
N SER A 34 -30.14 9.59 6.11
CA SER A 34 -30.63 9.10 4.82
C SER A 34 -29.69 8.10 4.15
N SER A 35 -28.39 8.16 4.44
CA SER A 35 -27.41 7.21 3.92
C SER A 35 -27.63 5.79 4.41
N GLU A 36 -28.30 5.61 5.58
CA GLU A 36 -28.66 4.31 6.12
C GLU A 36 -29.64 3.53 5.22
N SER A 37 -30.36 4.21 4.35
CA SER A 37 -31.27 3.54 3.40
C SER A 37 -30.51 2.65 2.41
N CYS A 38 -29.24 2.96 2.10
CA CYS A 38 -28.41 2.23 1.13
C CYS A 38 -28.20 0.77 1.55
N ARG A 39 -28.10 0.49 2.87
CA ARG A 39 -27.82 -0.86 3.40
C ARG A 39 -28.88 -1.91 3.05
N ARG A 40 -30.10 -1.49 2.72
CA ARG A 40 -31.19 -2.43 2.40
C ARG A 40 -30.89 -3.25 1.15
N CYS A 41 -30.19 -2.66 0.19
CA CYS A 41 -29.82 -3.31 -1.07
C CYS A 41 -28.31 -3.58 -1.16
N HIS A 42 -27.49 -2.76 -0.49
CA HIS A 42 -26.02 -2.82 -0.52
C HIS A 42 -25.43 -3.26 0.84
N PHE A 43 -26.04 -4.30 1.44
CA PHE A 43 -25.66 -4.77 2.78
C PHE A 43 -24.19 -5.21 2.84
N ASP A 44 -23.69 -5.88 1.81
CA ASP A 44 -22.28 -6.31 1.69
C ASP A 44 -21.28 -5.16 1.66
N LYS A 45 -21.67 -4.03 1.06
CA LYS A 45 -20.85 -2.81 1.07
C LYS A 45 -20.95 -2.09 2.40
N TYR A 46 -22.15 -2.04 2.96
CA TYR A 46 -22.39 -1.44 4.27
C TYR A 46 -21.55 -2.14 5.36
N THR A 47 -21.59 -3.46 5.43
CA THR A 47 -20.79 -4.21 6.42
C THR A 47 -19.30 -3.94 6.31
N LYS A 48 -18.77 -3.82 5.09
CA LYS A 48 -17.36 -3.41 4.89
C LYS A 48 -17.07 -2.00 5.40
N THR A 49 -18.02 -1.07 5.32
CA THR A 49 -17.79 0.29 5.84
C THR A 49 -17.65 0.32 7.36
N LEU A 50 -18.22 -0.65 8.09
CA LEU A 50 -18.08 -0.72 9.54
C LEU A 50 -16.63 -0.91 9.99
N ASP A 51 -15.79 -1.52 9.16
CA ASP A 51 -14.36 -1.72 9.41
C ASP A 51 -13.50 -0.53 8.93
N SER A 52 -14.14 0.51 8.37
CA SER A 52 -13.44 1.69 7.84
C SER A 52 -13.10 2.69 8.94
N VAL A 53 -11.93 3.33 8.80
CA VAL A 53 -11.56 4.47 9.64
C VAL A 53 -12.59 5.60 9.57
N HIS A 54 -13.26 5.79 8.43
CA HIS A 54 -14.30 6.79 8.29
C HIS A 54 -15.53 6.48 9.17
N TYR A 55 -15.92 5.22 9.24
CA TYR A 55 -17.01 4.80 10.12
C TYR A 55 -16.62 4.93 11.60
N THR A 56 -15.40 4.57 11.95
CA THR A 56 -14.87 4.75 13.32
C THR A 56 -15.00 6.21 13.75
N ILE A 57 -14.61 7.16 12.90
CA ILE A 57 -14.72 8.60 13.18
C ILE A 57 -16.18 9.04 13.27
N LEU A 58 -17.06 8.54 12.40
CA LEU A 58 -18.49 8.81 12.41
C LEU A 58 -19.14 8.30 13.70
N SER A 59 -18.83 7.09 14.12
CA SER A 59 -19.38 6.46 15.33
C SER A 59 -18.94 7.18 16.62
N GLN A 60 -17.84 7.92 16.58
CA GLN A 60 -17.37 8.80 17.63
C GLN A 60 -18.09 10.17 17.64
N GLY A 61 -19.08 10.36 16.77
CA GLY A 61 -19.88 11.58 16.71
C GLY A 61 -19.35 12.66 15.77
N ASN A 62 -18.28 12.41 15.02
CA ASN A 62 -17.80 13.37 14.04
C ASN A 62 -18.60 13.26 12.73
N LEU A 63 -19.61 14.12 12.61
CA LEU A 63 -20.50 14.16 11.45
C LEU A 63 -19.81 14.59 10.14
N ASN A 64 -18.57 15.07 10.16
CA ASN A 64 -17.80 15.39 8.95
C ASN A 64 -17.22 14.14 8.27
N ALA A 65 -17.20 12.99 8.96
CA ALA A 65 -16.79 11.73 8.35
C ALA A 65 -17.71 11.38 7.18
N PRO A 66 -17.19 10.92 6.03
CA PRO A 66 -18.01 10.66 4.85
C PRO A 66 -18.94 9.46 5.03
N VAL A 67 -20.12 9.57 4.42
CA VAL A 67 -21.11 8.49 4.28
C VAL A 67 -21.33 8.17 2.81
N CYS A 68 -22.16 7.18 2.50
CA CYS A 68 -22.38 6.68 1.13
C CYS A 68 -22.63 7.80 0.12
N ASN A 69 -23.47 8.78 0.50
CA ASN A 69 -23.88 9.89 -0.38
C ASN A 69 -22.73 10.85 -0.72
N ASP A 70 -21.71 10.97 0.14
CA ASP A 70 -20.59 11.89 -0.10
C ASP A 70 -19.71 11.41 -1.25
N CYS A 71 -19.58 10.09 -1.40
CA CYS A 71 -18.78 9.46 -2.46
C CYS A 71 -19.62 9.14 -3.71
N HIS A 72 -20.86 8.67 -3.53
CA HIS A 72 -21.69 8.18 -4.63
C HIS A 72 -22.74 9.18 -5.12
N GLY A 73 -23.00 10.24 -4.36
CA GLY A 73 -24.15 11.12 -4.60
C GLY A 73 -25.45 10.51 -4.07
N ALA A 74 -26.56 11.24 -4.22
CA ALA A 74 -27.89 10.80 -3.81
C ALA A 74 -28.80 10.51 -5.00
N HIS A 75 -29.15 11.53 -5.78
CA HIS A 75 -30.11 11.40 -6.88
C HIS A 75 -29.45 11.11 -8.25
N GLY A 76 -28.19 11.50 -8.42
CA GLY A 76 -27.43 11.30 -9.66
C GLY A 76 -26.38 10.17 -9.55
N ILE A 77 -26.74 9.03 -8.96
CA ILE A 77 -25.80 7.93 -8.75
C ILE A 77 -25.42 7.29 -10.08
N ALA A 78 -24.21 7.55 -10.53
CA ALA A 78 -23.62 6.94 -11.72
C ALA A 78 -22.94 5.60 -11.40
N ARG A 79 -22.85 4.73 -12.38
CA ARG A 79 -21.98 3.55 -12.30
C ARG A 79 -20.53 4.00 -12.22
N ILE A 80 -19.75 3.32 -11.39
CA ILE A 80 -18.30 3.52 -11.34
C ILE A 80 -17.72 3.03 -12.67
N SER A 81 -16.98 3.91 -13.33
CA SER A 81 -16.32 3.60 -14.59
C SER A 81 -14.85 3.27 -14.32
N HIS A 82 -14.39 2.15 -14.89
CA HIS A 82 -12.99 1.74 -14.84
C HIS A 82 -12.15 2.33 -15.98
N THR A 83 -12.71 3.21 -16.80
CA THR A 83 -11.94 3.94 -17.81
C THR A 83 -10.98 4.93 -17.15
N ALA A 84 -9.96 5.39 -17.88
CA ALA A 84 -9.01 6.38 -17.39
C ALA A 84 -9.71 7.62 -16.81
N LYS A 85 -10.70 8.18 -17.53
CA LYS A 85 -11.51 9.31 -17.04
C LYS A 85 -12.28 8.96 -15.76
N GLY A 86 -12.84 7.74 -15.67
CA GLY A 86 -13.53 7.27 -14.47
C GLY A 86 -12.61 7.15 -13.27
N ARG A 87 -11.37 6.73 -13.47
CA ARG A 87 -10.32 6.67 -12.43
C ARG A 87 -9.96 8.08 -11.93
N VAL A 88 -9.79 9.05 -12.83
CA VAL A 88 -9.59 10.47 -12.44
C VAL A 88 -10.77 10.98 -11.62
N LEU A 89 -12.01 10.76 -12.07
CA LEU A 89 -13.21 11.17 -11.32
C LEU A 89 -13.30 10.51 -9.93
N THR A 90 -12.81 9.28 -9.79
CA THR A 90 -12.77 8.59 -8.50
C THR A 90 -11.80 9.29 -7.54
N THR A 91 -10.63 9.70 -7.99
CA THR A 91 -9.68 10.45 -7.13
C THR A 91 -10.25 11.80 -6.69
N GLN A 92 -11.02 12.46 -7.54
CA GLN A 92 -11.66 13.75 -7.22
C GLN A 92 -12.70 13.64 -6.10
N LYS A 93 -13.30 12.47 -5.89
CA LYS A 93 -14.20 12.25 -4.74
C LYS A 93 -13.43 12.35 -3.42
N CYS A 94 -12.23 11.78 -3.35
CA CYS A 94 -11.36 11.87 -2.18
C CYS A 94 -10.87 13.30 -1.95
N ARG A 95 -10.56 14.04 -3.04
CA ARG A 95 -10.11 15.44 -3.00
C ARG A 95 -11.05 16.36 -2.24
N LYS A 96 -12.35 16.09 -2.23
CA LYS A 96 -13.36 16.94 -1.55
C LYS A 96 -13.01 17.18 -0.07
N CYS A 97 -12.42 16.19 0.59
CA CYS A 97 -12.01 16.27 1.99
C CYS A 97 -10.48 16.21 2.13
N HIS A 98 -9.79 15.46 1.28
CA HIS A 98 -8.34 15.24 1.30
C HIS A 98 -7.61 16.10 0.23
N ALA A 99 -7.91 17.40 0.16
CA ALA A 99 -7.40 18.30 -0.88
C ALA A 99 -5.86 18.38 -0.89
N GLN A 100 -5.23 18.46 0.29
CA GLN A 100 -3.76 18.55 0.38
C GLN A 100 -3.08 17.26 -0.10
N VAL A 101 -3.62 16.11 0.29
CA VAL A 101 -3.10 14.80 -0.14
C VAL A 101 -3.25 14.63 -1.65
N TYR A 102 -4.41 15.04 -2.19
CA TYR A 102 -4.65 15.02 -3.63
C TYR A 102 -3.64 15.90 -4.39
N GLU A 103 -3.35 17.10 -3.88
CA GLU A 103 -2.38 18.03 -4.49
C GLU A 103 -0.96 17.44 -4.53
N ILE A 104 -0.55 16.75 -3.47
CA ILE A 104 0.73 16.04 -3.42
C ILE A 104 0.73 14.87 -4.41
N TYR A 105 -0.33 14.06 -4.40
CA TYR A 105 -0.49 12.92 -5.30
C TYR A 105 -0.48 13.36 -6.78
N SER A 106 -1.20 14.42 -7.14
CA SER A 106 -1.29 14.90 -8.52
C SER A 106 0.07 15.30 -9.12
N LYS A 107 1.03 15.69 -8.28
CA LYS A 107 2.41 16.01 -8.67
C LYS A 107 3.35 14.81 -8.66
N SER A 108 2.93 13.67 -8.13
CA SER A 108 3.71 12.43 -8.12
C SER A 108 3.80 11.81 -9.51
N VAL A 109 4.71 10.86 -9.68
CA VAL A 109 4.83 10.11 -10.94
C VAL A 109 3.52 9.39 -11.29
N HIS A 110 2.85 8.81 -10.29
CA HIS A 110 1.58 8.13 -10.50
C HIS A 110 0.45 9.11 -10.85
N GLY A 111 0.37 10.22 -10.11
CA GLY A 111 -0.68 11.22 -10.31
C GLY A 111 -0.56 11.93 -11.66
N LYS A 112 0.64 12.32 -12.06
CA LYS A 112 0.88 12.92 -13.40
C LYS A 112 0.50 11.96 -14.51
N ALA A 113 0.96 10.72 -14.47
CA ALA A 113 0.63 9.74 -15.48
C ALA A 113 -0.89 9.48 -15.57
N LEU A 114 -1.60 9.49 -14.42
CA LEU A 114 -3.05 9.37 -14.41
C LEU A 114 -3.75 10.59 -15.03
N ILE A 115 -3.37 11.79 -14.58
CA ILE A 115 -4.13 13.04 -14.85
C ILE A 115 -3.78 13.60 -16.22
N ASP A 116 -2.49 13.67 -16.54
CA ASP A 116 -1.98 14.31 -17.74
C ASP A 116 -1.98 13.35 -18.94
N GLU A 117 -1.69 12.06 -18.71
CA GLU A 117 -1.54 11.05 -19.75
C GLU A 117 -2.74 10.07 -19.83
N LEU A 118 -3.68 10.15 -18.88
CA LEU A 118 -4.81 9.21 -18.75
C LEU A 118 -4.38 7.74 -18.70
N ASN A 119 -3.21 7.48 -18.09
CA ASN A 119 -2.64 6.16 -17.97
C ASN A 119 -3.42 5.31 -16.97
N GLN A 120 -3.87 4.13 -17.41
CA GLN A 120 -4.67 3.23 -16.58
C GLN A 120 -3.83 2.26 -15.73
N ASP A 121 -2.54 2.11 -16.02
CA ASP A 121 -1.65 1.19 -15.32
C ASP A 121 -1.20 1.74 -13.95
N VAL A 122 -1.37 3.05 -13.70
CA VAL A 122 -0.93 3.68 -12.45
C VAL A 122 -2.00 3.61 -11.36
N PRO A 123 -1.61 3.47 -10.08
CA PRO A 123 -2.57 3.38 -8.98
C PRO A 123 -3.29 4.69 -8.70
N ILE A 124 -4.55 4.59 -8.29
CA ILE A 124 -5.33 5.69 -7.71
C ILE A 124 -5.52 5.46 -6.20
N CYS A 125 -6.16 6.40 -5.51
CA CYS A 125 -6.32 6.35 -4.06
C CYS A 125 -6.83 4.99 -3.55
N ILE A 126 -7.85 4.43 -4.22
CA ILE A 126 -8.51 3.19 -3.80
C ILE A 126 -7.67 1.92 -4.06
N ASP A 127 -6.66 1.98 -4.91
CA ASP A 127 -5.79 0.83 -5.17
C ASP A 127 -4.84 0.57 -3.99
N CYS A 128 -4.56 1.61 -3.18
CA CYS A 128 -3.78 1.51 -1.97
C CYS A 128 -4.66 1.48 -0.71
N HIS A 129 -5.71 2.31 -0.66
CA HIS A 129 -6.53 2.51 0.54
C HIS A 129 -7.83 1.69 0.54
N THR A 130 -8.11 0.91 -0.51
CA THR A 130 -9.39 0.21 -0.70
C THR A 130 -10.57 1.18 -0.86
N THR A 131 -11.83 0.72 -0.77
CA THR A 131 -12.99 1.58 -1.02
C THR A 131 -13.93 1.71 0.16
N HIS A 132 -14.43 0.59 0.67
CA HIS A 132 -15.43 0.59 1.72
C HIS A 132 -14.85 0.29 3.10
N ASP A 133 -13.79 -0.49 3.16
CA ASP A 133 -13.04 -0.92 4.33
C ASP A 133 -11.71 -0.16 4.48
N ILE A 134 -11.73 1.16 4.29
CA ILE A 134 -10.53 2.00 4.33
C ILE A 134 -9.84 1.89 5.68
N GLN A 135 -8.67 1.26 5.68
CA GLN A 135 -7.88 1.05 6.89
C GLN A 135 -7.14 2.31 7.34
N ASN A 136 -6.87 2.43 8.63
CA ASN A 136 -6.05 3.51 9.16
C ASN A 136 -4.58 3.34 8.70
N PRO A 137 -4.03 4.25 7.87
CA PRO A 137 -2.67 4.12 7.32
C PRO A 137 -1.57 4.37 8.37
N LEU A 138 -1.93 4.83 9.58
CA LEU A 138 -0.98 5.07 10.66
C LEU A 138 -0.74 3.84 11.53
N THR A 139 -1.44 2.73 11.28
CA THR A 139 -1.23 1.50 12.03
C THR A 139 0.00 0.75 11.53
N LEU A 140 0.66 0.04 12.45
CA LEU A 140 1.80 -0.81 12.12
C LEU A 140 1.41 -1.90 11.12
N GLU A 141 0.22 -2.45 11.26
CA GLU A 141 -0.32 -3.48 10.38
C GLU A 141 -0.46 -2.98 8.94
N TYR A 142 -0.97 -1.75 8.76
CA TYR A 142 -1.03 -1.14 7.44
C TYR A 142 0.38 -0.92 6.86
N HIS A 143 1.30 -0.42 7.68
CA HIS A 143 2.69 -0.19 7.29
C HIS A 143 3.38 -1.49 6.82
N GLU A 144 3.19 -2.59 7.52
CA GLU A 144 3.75 -3.91 7.16
C GLU A 144 3.18 -4.51 5.87
N ARG A 145 2.02 -4.05 5.40
CA ARG A 145 1.40 -4.48 4.14
C ARG A 145 1.93 -3.73 2.92
N ILE A 146 2.59 -2.58 3.11
CA ILE A 146 3.06 -1.70 2.03
C ILE A 146 3.93 -2.42 1.00
N PRO A 147 4.92 -3.27 1.37
CA PRO A 147 5.74 -3.95 0.37
C PRO A 147 4.91 -4.84 -0.57
N GLN A 148 3.95 -5.57 -0.04
CA GLN A 148 3.07 -6.40 -0.86
C GLN A 148 2.14 -5.54 -1.72
N MET A 149 1.60 -4.46 -1.19
CA MET A 149 0.75 -3.51 -1.90
C MET A 149 1.46 -2.89 -3.10
N CYS A 150 2.69 -2.42 -2.92
CA CYS A 150 3.52 -1.90 -4.02
C CYS A 150 3.90 -3.02 -5.00
N GLY A 151 4.25 -4.20 -4.47
CA GLY A 151 4.64 -5.37 -5.24
C GLY A 151 3.56 -5.91 -6.17
N ASN A 152 2.28 -5.73 -5.86
CA ASN A 152 1.17 -6.16 -6.72
C ASN A 152 1.28 -5.58 -8.14
N CYS A 153 1.81 -4.36 -8.28
CA CYS A 153 2.09 -3.74 -9.57
C CYS A 153 3.58 -3.83 -9.92
N HIS A 154 4.47 -3.45 -9.00
CA HIS A 154 5.92 -3.37 -9.27
C HIS A 154 6.64 -4.71 -9.41
N ALA A 155 6.00 -5.83 -9.10
CA ALA A 155 6.49 -7.17 -9.44
C ALA A 155 5.71 -7.83 -10.58
N ASN A 156 4.73 -7.13 -11.17
CA ASN A 156 3.92 -7.66 -12.27
C ASN A 156 4.57 -7.33 -13.63
N PRO A 157 5.06 -8.34 -14.38
CA PRO A 157 5.71 -8.10 -15.67
C PRO A 157 4.81 -7.37 -16.68
N SER A 158 3.50 -7.68 -16.69
CA SER A 158 2.57 -7.08 -17.65
C SER A 158 2.40 -5.55 -17.46
N VAL A 159 2.76 -5.04 -16.30
CA VAL A 159 2.72 -3.60 -15.99
C VAL A 159 4.11 -3.00 -16.17
N VAL A 160 5.09 -3.49 -15.38
CA VAL A 160 6.38 -2.77 -15.23
C VAL A 160 7.29 -2.82 -16.44
N THR A 161 7.20 -3.85 -17.29
CA THR A 161 8.03 -3.94 -18.51
C THR A 161 7.71 -2.84 -19.52
N LYS A 162 6.46 -2.36 -19.55
CA LYS A 162 6.05 -1.24 -20.41
C LYS A 162 6.83 0.06 -20.09
N TYR A 163 7.32 0.18 -18.86
CA TYR A 163 8.00 1.36 -18.33
C TYR A 163 9.49 1.13 -18.12
N GLY A 164 10.04 0.02 -18.61
CA GLY A 164 11.46 -0.33 -18.43
C GLY A 164 11.87 -0.57 -16.97
N LEU A 165 10.93 -0.87 -16.09
CA LEU A 165 11.17 -1.13 -14.68
C LEU A 165 11.48 -2.61 -14.43
N SER A 166 12.27 -2.88 -13.37
CA SER A 166 12.62 -4.25 -12.98
C SER A 166 11.45 -4.95 -12.29
N THR A 167 11.19 -6.20 -12.65
CA THR A 167 10.23 -7.08 -11.96
C THR A 167 10.77 -7.61 -10.62
N ASP A 168 12.06 -7.44 -10.35
CA ASP A 168 12.72 -7.95 -9.15
C ASP A 168 12.60 -7.03 -7.92
N VAL A 169 11.90 -5.89 -8.03
CA VAL A 169 11.82 -4.87 -6.97
C VAL A 169 11.36 -5.45 -5.63
N LEU A 170 10.23 -6.17 -5.61
CA LEU A 170 9.74 -6.80 -4.39
C LEU A 170 10.66 -7.92 -3.90
N LYS A 171 11.15 -8.76 -4.83
CA LYS A 171 12.04 -9.88 -4.50
C LYS A 171 13.36 -9.42 -3.87
N THR A 172 13.96 -8.37 -4.43
CA THR A 172 15.21 -7.81 -3.89
C THR A 172 15.00 -7.14 -2.54
N TYR A 173 13.89 -6.42 -2.35
CA TYR A 173 13.53 -5.88 -1.05
C TYR A 173 13.35 -6.98 0.01
N LEU A 174 12.59 -8.04 -0.29
CA LEU A 174 12.35 -9.13 0.65
C LEU A 174 13.62 -9.95 0.98
N ALA A 175 14.62 -9.92 0.12
CA ALA A 175 15.92 -10.54 0.33
C ALA A 175 16.94 -9.64 1.04
N ASP A 176 16.64 -8.36 1.17
CA ASP A 176 17.46 -7.36 1.82
C ASP A 176 17.20 -7.32 3.34
N PHE A 177 18.09 -6.66 4.08
CA PHE A 177 18.03 -6.55 5.54
C PHE A 177 16.66 -6.06 6.05
N HIS A 178 16.09 -5.01 5.46
CA HIS A 178 14.80 -4.49 5.87
C HIS A 178 13.67 -5.50 5.64
N GLY A 179 13.61 -6.11 4.47
CA GLY A 179 12.57 -7.08 4.15
C GLY A 179 12.66 -8.37 4.96
N VAL A 180 13.88 -8.89 5.16
CA VAL A 180 14.13 -10.06 6.02
C VAL A 180 13.73 -9.76 7.46
N THR A 181 14.13 -8.59 7.98
CA THR A 181 13.79 -8.17 9.34
C THR A 181 12.30 -7.97 9.51
N LEU A 182 11.63 -7.35 8.54
CA LEU A 182 10.17 -7.21 8.54
C LEU A 182 9.47 -8.56 8.62
N GLY A 183 9.89 -9.53 7.79
CA GLY A 183 9.35 -10.88 7.79
C GLY A 183 9.57 -11.61 9.12
N PHE A 184 10.72 -11.41 9.74
CA PHE A 184 11.04 -11.98 11.04
C PHE A 184 10.18 -11.40 12.17
N TYR A 185 10.05 -10.07 12.24
CA TYR A 185 9.21 -9.42 13.26
C TYR A 185 7.72 -9.73 13.09
N LYS A 186 7.24 -9.84 11.87
CA LYS A 186 5.86 -10.24 11.59
C LYS A 186 5.56 -11.63 12.15
N LYS A 187 6.46 -12.60 11.96
CA LYS A 187 6.33 -13.95 12.53
C LYS A 187 6.44 -13.97 14.05
N GLN A 188 7.29 -13.12 14.63
CA GLN A 188 7.45 -13.07 16.09
C GLN A 188 6.29 -12.37 16.80
N ARG A 189 5.64 -11.38 16.17
CA ARG A 189 4.50 -10.68 16.75
C ARG A 189 3.35 -11.63 17.06
N GLU A 190 3.16 -12.67 16.27
CA GLU A 190 2.18 -13.72 16.53
C GLU A 190 2.47 -14.53 17.80
N LYS A 191 3.73 -14.50 18.29
CA LYS A 191 4.20 -15.30 19.43
C LYS A 191 4.59 -14.49 20.67
N LEU A 192 4.93 -13.21 20.53
CA LEU A 192 5.51 -12.40 21.59
C LEU A 192 4.82 -11.03 21.63
N TYR A 193 4.26 -10.68 22.78
CA TYR A 193 3.61 -9.38 23.08
C TYR A 193 4.64 -8.24 23.22
N LYS A 194 5.55 -8.09 22.26
CA LYS A 194 6.51 -6.97 22.22
C LYS A 194 6.07 -5.97 21.19
N PRO A 195 6.10 -4.65 21.50
CA PRO A 195 5.84 -3.62 20.49
C PRO A 195 6.88 -3.78 19.37
N ALA A 196 6.38 -4.11 18.18
CA ALA A 196 7.24 -4.23 17.01
C ALA A 196 7.79 -2.83 16.66
N ARG A 197 9.10 -2.75 16.41
CA ARG A 197 9.72 -1.53 15.90
C ARG A 197 9.33 -1.35 14.43
N PRO A 198 9.06 -0.12 13.97
CA PRO A 198 8.83 0.10 12.55
C PRO A 198 10.11 -0.24 11.77
N ILE A 199 9.96 -1.10 10.78
CA ILE A 199 11.03 -1.46 9.84
C ILE A 199 10.76 -0.72 8.54
N ALA A 200 11.80 -0.14 7.91
CA ALA A 200 11.63 0.62 6.68
C ALA A 200 10.98 -0.20 5.57
N VAL A 201 9.92 0.36 4.98
CA VAL A 201 9.19 -0.19 3.84
C VAL A 201 9.32 0.73 2.63
N CYS A 202 8.73 0.38 1.52
CA CYS A 202 8.86 1.12 0.26
C CYS A 202 8.62 2.63 0.41
N THR A 203 7.59 3.02 1.15
CA THR A 203 7.20 4.43 1.34
C THR A 203 8.18 5.23 2.20
N ASP A 204 8.94 4.60 3.07
CA ASP A 204 9.95 5.30 3.88
C ASP A 204 11.10 5.84 3.03
N CYS A 205 11.43 5.11 1.96
CA CYS A 205 12.44 5.53 0.98
C CYS A 205 11.86 6.36 -0.17
N HIS A 206 10.71 5.95 -0.73
CA HIS A 206 10.13 6.55 -1.93
C HIS A 206 9.10 7.66 -1.66
N GLY A 207 8.65 7.80 -0.42
CA GLY A 207 7.50 8.64 -0.06
C GLY A 207 6.18 7.93 -0.31
N THR A 208 5.11 8.51 0.22
CA THR A 208 3.76 7.89 0.16
C THR A 208 2.96 8.47 -1.02
N HIS A 209 2.62 9.73 -0.95
CA HIS A 209 1.85 10.41 -2.01
C HIS A 209 2.73 11.25 -2.95
N SER A 210 4.00 11.52 -2.54
CA SER A 210 4.97 12.34 -3.27
C SER A 210 6.02 11.52 -4.02
N ILE A 211 5.63 10.35 -4.53
CA ILE A 211 6.57 9.46 -5.23
C ILE A 211 7.06 10.13 -6.50
N THR A 212 8.39 10.31 -6.61
CA THR A 212 9.04 10.91 -7.77
C THR A 212 9.68 9.83 -8.64
N GLY A 213 9.62 10.02 -9.97
CA GLY A 213 10.32 9.16 -10.91
C GLY A 213 11.85 9.37 -10.82
N THR A 214 12.61 8.35 -11.17
CA THR A 214 14.08 8.39 -11.19
C THR A 214 14.65 9.07 -12.45
N GLY A 215 13.81 9.34 -13.44
CA GLY A 215 14.22 9.76 -14.79
C GLY A 215 14.53 11.24 -14.99
N GLY A 216 14.39 12.11 -13.98
CA GLY A 216 14.58 13.56 -14.16
C GLY A 216 15.53 14.23 -13.18
N SER A 217 15.93 13.54 -12.13
CA SER A 217 16.86 14.08 -11.12
C SER A 217 18.21 13.39 -11.30
N GLY A 218 19.27 14.13 -11.46
CA GLY A 218 20.61 13.56 -11.53
C GLY A 218 20.92 12.66 -10.31
N PRO A 219 21.83 11.70 -10.44
CA PRO A 219 22.16 10.73 -9.36
C PRO A 219 22.47 11.38 -8.01
N SER A 220 23.05 12.59 -8.01
CA SER A 220 23.39 13.35 -6.80
C SER A 220 22.16 13.81 -6.00
N THR A 221 21.12 14.30 -6.67
CA THR A 221 19.90 14.80 -6.02
C THR A 221 19.09 13.66 -5.40
N VAL A 222 19.01 12.54 -6.10
CA VAL A 222 18.34 11.31 -5.59
C VAL A 222 19.10 10.80 -4.35
N LYS A 223 20.43 10.77 -4.41
CA LYS A 223 21.28 10.32 -3.31
C LYS A 223 21.13 11.19 -2.06
N ALA A 224 21.18 12.51 -2.20
CA ALA A 224 21.03 13.44 -1.08
C ALA A 224 19.65 13.33 -0.41
N ASN A 225 18.58 13.13 -1.19
CA ASN A 225 17.24 12.92 -0.66
C ASN A 225 17.13 11.58 0.09
N LEU A 226 17.81 10.53 -0.38
CA LEU A 226 17.86 9.24 0.30
C LEU A 226 18.58 9.32 1.64
N VAL A 227 19.72 10.02 1.73
CA VAL A 227 20.44 10.19 3.00
C VAL A 227 19.54 10.75 4.09
N LYS A 228 18.80 11.83 3.81
CA LYS A 228 17.85 12.43 4.75
C LYS A 228 16.76 11.44 5.21
N ARG A 229 16.34 10.55 4.34
CA ARG A 229 15.35 9.50 4.69
C ARG A 229 15.98 8.41 5.55
N CYS A 230 17.19 7.98 5.23
CA CYS A 230 17.95 7.01 6.04
C CYS A 230 18.20 7.56 7.45
N GLN A 231 18.54 8.84 7.59
CA GLN A 231 18.83 9.50 8.86
C GLN A 231 17.65 9.52 9.84
N LYS A 232 16.42 9.34 9.39
CA LYS A 232 15.26 9.21 10.28
C LYS A 232 15.37 8.02 11.24
N CYS A 233 16.00 6.94 10.79
CA CYS A 233 16.21 5.72 11.58
C CYS A 233 17.69 5.45 11.85
N HIS A 234 18.59 5.98 11.01
CA HIS A 234 20.05 5.84 11.07
C HIS A 234 20.72 7.22 11.20
N PRO A 235 20.68 7.89 12.36
CA PRO A 235 21.12 9.29 12.51
C PRO A 235 22.58 9.51 12.11
N GLY A 236 23.45 8.52 12.21
CA GLY A 236 24.86 8.58 11.82
C GLY A 236 25.12 8.30 10.32
N SER A 237 24.09 8.08 9.50
CA SER A 237 24.31 7.81 8.08
C SER A 237 24.82 9.01 7.32
N ASN A 238 25.86 8.80 6.49
CA ASN A 238 26.46 9.79 5.60
C ASN A 238 26.08 9.53 4.14
N GLU A 239 26.62 10.33 3.22
CA GLU A 239 26.34 10.20 1.79
C GLU A 239 26.75 8.88 1.15
N ASN A 240 27.66 8.13 1.78
CA ASN A 240 28.06 6.81 1.30
C ASN A 240 27.13 5.69 1.78
N PHE A 241 26.34 5.94 2.83
CA PHE A 241 25.46 4.93 3.42
C PHE A 241 24.45 4.37 2.39
N PRO A 242 23.71 5.19 1.59
CA PRO A 242 22.85 4.65 0.56
C PRO A 242 23.58 3.91 -0.56
N SER A 243 24.86 4.24 -0.81
CA SER A 243 25.66 3.60 -1.87
C SER A 243 26.12 2.18 -1.50
N ALA A 244 26.18 1.88 -0.21
CA ALA A 244 26.48 0.52 0.27
C ALA A 244 25.29 -0.43 0.07
N TRP A 245 24.09 0.12 -0.15
CA TRP A 245 22.91 -0.66 -0.43
C TRP A 245 22.72 -0.85 -1.94
N LEU A 246 22.48 -2.10 -2.36
CA LEU A 246 22.41 -2.47 -3.79
C LEU A 246 21.13 -2.01 -4.50
N PHE A 247 20.32 -1.19 -3.84
CA PHE A 247 19.01 -0.83 -4.37
C PHE A 247 18.21 -2.08 -4.77
N HIS A 248 17.41 -2.00 -5.81
CA HIS A 248 16.60 -3.12 -6.30
C HIS A 248 17.27 -3.88 -7.45
N TYR A 249 18.62 -4.02 -7.41
CA TYR A 249 19.37 -4.70 -8.45
C TYR A 249 20.00 -5.98 -7.91
N LYS A 250 19.95 -7.04 -8.71
CA LYS A 250 20.77 -8.23 -8.46
C LYS A 250 22.23 -7.94 -8.79
N PRO A 251 23.18 -8.38 -7.96
CA PRO A 251 24.58 -8.30 -8.32
C PRO A 251 24.82 -8.99 -9.66
N SER A 252 25.51 -8.30 -10.56
CA SER A 252 25.90 -8.84 -11.87
C SER A 252 27.37 -8.57 -12.15
N PRO A 253 28.02 -9.37 -13.00
CA PRO A 253 29.43 -9.15 -13.36
C PRO A 253 29.70 -7.76 -13.94
N SER A 254 28.72 -7.17 -14.66
CA SER A 254 28.84 -5.89 -15.31
C SER A 254 28.59 -4.69 -14.40
N LYS A 255 27.64 -4.80 -13.44
CA LYS A 255 27.24 -3.67 -12.59
C LYS A 255 27.94 -3.66 -11.22
N HIS A 256 28.14 -4.84 -10.61
CA HIS A 256 28.71 -4.99 -9.27
C HIS A 256 29.61 -6.22 -9.21
N PRO A 257 30.76 -6.23 -9.94
CA PRO A 257 31.59 -7.43 -10.11
C PRO A 257 32.09 -8.01 -8.78
N LEU A 258 32.58 -7.18 -7.87
CA LEU A 258 33.08 -7.64 -6.56
C LEU A 258 31.99 -8.34 -5.75
N ILE A 259 30.81 -7.73 -5.66
CA ILE A 259 29.70 -8.30 -4.90
C ILE A 259 29.18 -9.59 -5.57
N PHE A 260 29.18 -9.63 -6.90
CA PHE A 260 28.85 -10.83 -7.65
C PHE A 260 29.80 -12.00 -7.35
N ILE A 261 31.12 -11.71 -7.37
CA ILE A 261 32.17 -12.71 -7.06
C ILE A 261 32.02 -13.24 -5.64
N VAL A 262 31.91 -12.34 -4.65
CA VAL A 262 31.75 -12.73 -3.24
C VAL A 262 30.48 -13.56 -3.04
N ASN A 263 29.34 -13.13 -3.59
CA ASN A 263 28.07 -13.85 -3.48
C ASN A 263 28.16 -15.25 -4.11
N THR A 264 28.81 -15.35 -5.27
CA THR A 264 29.00 -16.63 -5.96
C THR A 264 29.96 -17.55 -5.18
N ALA A 265 31.04 -17.01 -4.65
CA ALA A 265 31.98 -17.74 -3.80
C ALA A 265 31.27 -18.33 -2.57
N TYR A 266 30.47 -17.54 -1.85
CA TYR A 266 29.71 -18.03 -0.70
C TYR A 266 28.66 -19.08 -1.09
N ARG A 267 27.99 -18.94 -2.22
CA ARG A 267 27.01 -19.93 -2.72
C ARG A 267 27.63 -21.29 -3.00
N ILE A 268 28.91 -21.33 -3.38
CA ILE A 268 29.65 -22.58 -3.64
C ILE A 268 30.27 -23.08 -2.35
N PHE A 269 30.97 -22.22 -1.62
CA PHE A 269 31.78 -22.60 -0.47
C PHE A 269 30.94 -23.09 0.72
N LEU A 270 29.84 -22.39 1.06
CA LEU A 270 29.01 -22.78 2.21
C LEU A 270 28.38 -24.18 2.08
N PRO A 271 27.76 -24.56 0.95
CA PRO A 271 27.24 -25.91 0.78
C PRO A 271 28.35 -26.97 0.86
N ILE A 272 29.52 -26.70 0.27
CA ILE A 272 30.67 -27.65 0.34
C ILE A 272 31.09 -27.85 1.78
N MET A 273 31.25 -26.79 2.56
CA MET A 273 31.60 -26.88 3.98
C MET A 273 30.56 -27.66 4.79
N VAL A 274 29.27 -27.36 4.57
CA VAL A 274 28.18 -28.04 5.30
C VAL A 274 28.14 -29.51 4.95
N ILE A 275 28.24 -29.84 3.66
CA ILE A 275 28.27 -31.24 3.20
C ILE A 275 29.50 -31.97 3.79
N GLY A 276 30.68 -31.34 3.76
CA GLY A 276 31.91 -31.89 4.35
C GLY A 276 31.75 -32.17 5.85
N LEU A 277 31.15 -31.23 6.60
CA LEU A 277 30.88 -31.41 8.03
C LEU A 277 29.90 -32.56 8.29
N ILE A 278 28.82 -32.65 7.52
CA ILE A 278 27.85 -33.75 7.63
C ILE A 278 28.53 -35.08 7.34
N LEU A 279 29.33 -35.15 6.28
CA LEU A 279 30.09 -36.36 5.93
C LEU A 279 31.04 -36.76 7.03
N GLN A 280 31.78 -35.82 7.61
CA GLN A 280 32.66 -36.04 8.73
C GLN A 280 31.91 -36.62 9.95
N ILE A 281 30.77 -36.05 10.29
CA ILE A 281 29.93 -36.55 11.39
C ILE A 281 29.47 -37.98 11.10
N LEU A 282 28.99 -38.25 9.89
CA LEU A 282 28.54 -39.58 9.49
C LEU A 282 29.65 -40.61 9.55
N LEU A 283 30.87 -40.25 9.11
CA LEU A 283 32.06 -41.13 9.21
C LEU A 283 32.42 -41.39 10.67
N HIS A 284 32.35 -40.42 11.57
CA HIS A 284 32.56 -40.63 13.00
C HIS A 284 31.51 -41.56 13.61
N VAL A 285 30.23 -41.36 13.29
CA VAL A 285 29.14 -42.24 13.76
C VAL A 285 29.33 -43.66 13.24
N TRP A 286 29.64 -43.81 11.96
CA TRP A 286 29.93 -45.12 11.36
C TRP A 286 31.13 -45.82 12.03
N ARG A 287 32.28 -45.11 12.21
CA ARG A 287 33.42 -45.63 12.88
C ARG A 287 33.10 -46.08 14.31
N TYR A 288 32.30 -45.31 15.03
CA TYR A 288 31.87 -45.67 16.39
C TYR A 288 30.99 -46.92 16.40
N ALA A 289 30.10 -47.05 15.42
CA ALA A 289 29.19 -48.20 15.32
C ALA A 289 29.92 -49.49 14.92
N VAL A 290 30.95 -49.41 14.06
CA VAL A 290 31.71 -50.58 13.57
C VAL A 290 32.78 -51.04 14.57
N ASN A 291 33.33 -50.12 15.41
CA ASN A 291 34.35 -50.47 16.39
C ASN A 291 33.77 -50.81 17.79
N ARG A 292 32.46 -50.99 17.89
CA ARG A 292 31.78 -51.59 19.05
C ARG A 292 31.51 -53.07 18.82
#